data_66dd4a82d73a0733f7eb99b34f5d3b81
#
_entry.id   66dd4a82d73a0733f7eb99b34f5d3b81
#
_cell.length_a   1.000
_cell.length_b   1.000
_cell.length_c   1.000
_cell.angle_alpha   90.00
_cell.angle_beta   90.00
_cell.angle_gamma   90.00
#
_symmetry.space_group_name_H-M   'P 1'
#
loop_
_entity.id
_entity.type
_entity.pdbx_description
1 polymer ?
#
loop_
_entity_poly.entity_id
_entity_poly.type
_entity_poly.pdbx_seq_one_letter_code
_entity_poly.pdbx_strand_id
1 'polypeptide(L)'
;MGIKMVLSGEGADEIFGGYLYFHKAPNARAFHEETVRKIGKLHLYDCLRANKSLSAWGVEGRVPFLDKEFIDVAMRTNPSAKMCPGDTIEKRIVREAFADMLPEAVVWRQKEQFSDGVGYSWIDTLKAMTESAVSDEQMAHAAERFPINTPRNKEEYYYRSIFAEHF
;
A
#
# COMPACT_ATOMS: atom_id res chain seq x y z
N MET A 1 -19.89 -16.04 -7.14
CA MET A 1 -20.59 -14.90 -6.54
C MET A 1 -21.02 -13.85 -7.60
N GLY A 2 -20.44 -13.82 -8.79
CA GLY A 2 -20.83 -12.91 -9.87
C GLY A 2 -20.50 -11.43 -9.63
N ILE A 3 -19.61 -11.13 -8.68
CA ILE A 3 -19.14 -9.78 -8.38
C ILE A 3 -18.34 -9.26 -9.58
N LYS A 4 -18.71 -8.08 -10.08
CA LYS A 4 -18.08 -7.46 -11.25
C LYS A 4 -17.28 -6.20 -10.92
N MET A 5 -17.46 -5.63 -9.71
CA MET A 5 -16.83 -4.39 -9.30
C MET A 5 -16.59 -4.39 -7.79
N VAL A 6 -15.51 -3.76 -7.38
CA VAL A 6 -15.19 -3.46 -5.97
C VAL A 6 -14.74 -2.01 -5.83
N LEU A 7 -15.05 -1.41 -4.69
CA LEU A 7 -14.51 -0.11 -4.28
C LEU A 7 -13.25 -0.33 -3.45
N SER A 8 -12.22 0.45 -3.72
CA SER A 8 -10.94 0.41 -2.98
C SER A 8 -10.56 1.78 -2.43
N GLY A 9 -9.91 1.79 -1.28
CA GLY A 9 -9.34 2.98 -0.64
C GLY A 9 -7.97 3.40 -1.20
N GLU A 10 -7.52 2.82 -2.31
CA GLU A 10 -6.24 3.17 -2.95
C GLU A 10 -6.12 4.68 -3.20
N GLY A 11 -4.95 5.24 -2.94
CA GLY A 11 -4.68 6.68 -3.11
C GLY A 11 -4.91 7.52 -1.86
N ALA A 12 -5.72 7.05 -0.90
CA ALA A 12 -6.01 7.83 0.31
C ALA A 12 -4.77 8.10 1.16
N ASP A 13 -3.87 7.14 1.28
CA ASP A 13 -2.64 7.27 2.07
C ASP A 13 -1.63 8.22 1.40
N GLU A 14 -1.58 8.25 0.09
CA GLU A 14 -0.73 9.14 -0.69
C GLU A 14 -1.20 10.59 -0.64
N ILE A 15 -2.50 10.81 -0.74
CA ILE A 15 -3.11 12.15 -0.79
C ILE A 15 -3.12 12.82 0.58
N PHE A 16 -3.41 12.05 1.62
CA PHE A 16 -3.60 12.56 2.99
C PHE A 16 -2.47 12.16 3.95
N GLY A 17 -1.33 11.67 3.45
CA GLY A 17 -0.20 11.31 4.29
C GLY A 17 -0.51 10.22 5.30
N GLY A 18 -1.16 9.13 4.86
CA GLY A 18 -1.61 8.05 5.74
C GLY A 18 -0.52 7.07 6.19
N TYR A 19 0.69 7.16 5.66
CA TYR A 19 1.79 6.31 6.09
C TYR A 19 2.47 6.87 7.33
N LEU A 20 2.84 6.03 8.28
CA LEU A 20 3.41 6.44 9.56
C LEU A 20 4.66 7.35 9.44
N TYR A 21 5.44 7.21 8.37
CA TYR A 21 6.60 8.07 8.18
C TYR A 21 6.25 9.55 7.91
N PHE A 22 5.01 9.87 7.49
CA PHE A 22 4.56 11.25 7.32
C PHE A 22 4.52 12.05 8.64
N HIS A 23 4.45 11.37 9.79
CA HIS A 23 4.62 12.00 11.11
C HIS A 23 5.99 12.70 11.24
N LYS A 24 6.99 12.28 10.46
CA LYS A 24 8.34 12.87 10.45
C LYS A 24 8.48 14.04 9.49
N ALA A 25 7.41 14.47 8.82
CA ALA A 25 7.47 15.61 7.91
C ALA A 25 7.88 16.89 8.66
N PRO A 26 8.98 17.55 8.28
CA PRO A 26 9.51 18.69 9.04
C PRO A 26 8.63 19.95 8.94
N ASN A 27 7.85 20.06 7.87
CA ASN A 27 6.95 21.19 7.63
C ASN A 27 5.92 20.84 6.55
N ALA A 28 4.93 21.71 6.37
CA ALA A 28 3.81 21.54 5.43
C ALA A 28 4.27 21.43 3.97
N ARG A 29 5.34 22.15 3.60
CA ARG A 29 5.89 22.08 2.23
C ARG A 29 6.48 20.71 1.95
N ALA A 30 7.34 20.21 2.81
CA ALA A 30 7.94 18.88 2.67
C ALA A 30 6.88 17.77 2.67
N PHE A 31 5.85 17.90 3.52
CA PHE A 31 4.69 17.01 3.51
C PHE A 31 4.00 17.01 2.14
N HIS A 32 3.71 18.18 1.58
CA HIS A 32 3.06 18.32 0.28
C HIS A 32 3.91 17.75 -0.86
N GLU A 33 5.20 18.09 -0.90
CA GLU A 33 6.13 17.58 -1.92
C GLU A 33 6.18 16.04 -1.91
N GLU A 34 6.14 15.42 -0.73
CA GLU A 34 6.11 13.97 -0.61
C GLU A 34 4.77 13.38 -1.05
N THR A 35 3.63 14.00 -0.76
CA THR A 35 2.33 13.53 -1.28
C THR A 35 2.30 13.59 -2.82
N VAL A 36 2.78 14.68 -3.42
CA VAL A 36 2.92 14.81 -4.89
C VAL A 36 3.80 13.70 -5.46
N ARG A 37 4.96 13.47 -4.85
CA ARG A 37 5.90 12.42 -5.27
C ARG A 37 5.27 11.03 -5.21
N LYS A 38 4.52 10.74 -4.14
CA LYS A 38 3.84 9.45 -3.95
C LYS A 38 2.76 9.21 -4.99
N ILE A 39 1.88 10.20 -5.21
CA ILE A 39 0.82 10.11 -6.21
C ILE A 39 1.42 9.92 -7.61
N GLY A 40 2.45 10.69 -7.96
CA GLY A 40 3.12 10.59 -9.27
C GLY A 40 3.78 9.24 -9.55
N LYS A 41 4.11 8.48 -8.50
CA LYS A 41 4.73 7.14 -8.60
C LYS A 41 3.77 5.98 -8.26
N LEU A 42 2.53 6.25 -7.89
CA LEU A 42 1.60 5.24 -7.40
C LEU A 42 1.34 4.12 -8.41
N HIS A 43 1.36 4.44 -9.70
CA HIS A 43 1.23 3.48 -10.80
C HIS A 43 2.35 2.42 -10.84
N LEU A 44 3.48 2.65 -10.16
CA LEU A 44 4.61 1.70 -10.10
C LEU A 44 4.51 0.71 -8.92
N TYR A 45 3.56 0.92 -8.01
CA TYR A 45 3.47 0.17 -6.75
C TYR A 45 2.06 -0.41 -6.51
N ASP A 46 1.33 0.12 -5.56
CA ASP A 46 0.08 -0.43 -5.05
C ASP A 46 -1.02 -0.52 -6.12
N CYS A 47 -1.09 0.43 -7.05
CA CYS A 47 -2.02 0.36 -8.18
C CYS A 47 -1.77 -0.86 -9.06
N LEU A 48 -0.53 -1.31 -9.22
CA LEU A 48 -0.24 -2.53 -9.98
C LEU A 48 -0.83 -3.75 -9.29
N ARG A 49 -0.68 -3.86 -7.98
CA ARG A 49 -1.25 -4.96 -7.19
C ARG A 49 -2.77 -4.96 -7.31
N ALA A 50 -3.41 -3.87 -6.94
CA ALA A 50 -4.87 -3.75 -6.95
C ALA A 50 -5.44 -4.00 -8.36
N ASN A 51 -4.91 -3.35 -9.39
CA ASN A 51 -5.40 -3.49 -10.75
C ASN A 51 -5.19 -4.90 -11.31
N LYS A 52 -3.97 -5.44 -11.22
CA LYS A 52 -3.64 -6.74 -11.82
C LYS A 52 -4.37 -7.90 -11.14
N SER A 53 -4.48 -7.88 -9.81
CA SER A 53 -5.18 -8.93 -9.08
C SER A 53 -6.69 -8.95 -9.37
N LEU A 54 -7.31 -7.80 -9.49
CA LEU A 54 -8.73 -7.69 -9.84
C LEU A 54 -8.98 -8.05 -11.31
N SER A 55 -8.17 -7.49 -12.21
CA SER A 55 -8.30 -7.72 -13.66
C SER A 55 -8.11 -9.18 -14.06
N ALA A 56 -7.23 -9.92 -13.37
CA ALA A 56 -7.03 -11.35 -13.58
C ALA A 56 -8.32 -12.17 -13.42
N TRP A 57 -9.29 -11.66 -12.66
CA TRP A 57 -10.58 -12.29 -12.39
C TRP A 57 -11.76 -11.56 -13.01
N GLY A 58 -11.52 -10.63 -13.93
CA GLY A 58 -12.56 -9.86 -14.61
C GLY A 58 -13.38 -8.97 -13.65
N VAL A 59 -12.76 -8.48 -12.59
CA VAL A 59 -13.37 -7.57 -11.61
C VAL A 59 -12.84 -6.16 -11.83
N GLU A 60 -13.75 -5.18 -11.95
CA GLU A 60 -13.41 -3.76 -12.07
C GLU A 60 -13.11 -3.17 -10.67
N GLY A 61 -11.93 -2.60 -10.50
CA GLY A 61 -11.56 -1.82 -9.32
C GLY A 61 -11.92 -0.35 -9.50
N ARG A 62 -12.73 0.20 -8.62
CA ARG A 62 -13.02 1.65 -8.55
C ARG A 62 -12.33 2.27 -7.36
N VAL A 63 -11.64 3.37 -7.61
CA VAL A 63 -10.71 4.03 -6.67
C VAL A 63 -11.11 5.51 -6.48
N PRO A 64 -12.15 5.81 -5.70
CA PRO A 64 -12.69 7.17 -5.56
C PRO A 64 -11.67 8.21 -5.15
N PHE A 65 -10.68 7.85 -4.33
CA PHE A 65 -9.60 8.76 -3.93
C PHE A 65 -8.67 9.14 -5.08
N LEU A 66 -8.64 8.38 -6.17
CA LEU A 66 -7.83 8.66 -7.36
C LEU A 66 -8.65 9.32 -8.48
N ASP A 67 -9.90 9.70 -8.23
CA ASP A 67 -10.65 10.56 -9.12
C ASP A 67 -9.92 11.90 -9.32
N LYS A 68 -9.85 12.39 -10.56
CA LYS A 68 -9.05 13.58 -10.90
C LYS A 68 -9.56 14.84 -10.22
N GLU A 69 -10.88 15.02 -10.14
CA GLU A 69 -11.48 16.18 -9.48
C GLU A 69 -11.26 16.10 -7.98
N PHE A 70 -11.39 14.90 -7.41
CA PHE A 70 -11.09 14.67 -6.00
C PHE A 70 -9.63 14.97 -5.67
N ILE A 71 -8.68 14.46 -6.46
CA ILE A 71 -7.25 14.75 -6.28
C ILE A 71 -7.00 16.25 -6.33
N ASP A 72 -7.57 16.95 -7.30
CA ASP A 72 -7.37 18.41 -7.46
C ASP A 72 -7.83 19.16 -6.19
N VAL A 73 -9.03 18.89 -5.70
CA VAL A 73 -9.57 19.50 -4.47
C VAL A 73 -8.70 19.13 -3.25
N ALA A 74 -8.39 17.86 -3.08
CA ALA A 74 -7.62 17.38 -1.94
C ALA A 74 -6.18 17.92 -1.93
N MET A 75 -5.56 18.09 -3.10
CA MET A 75 -4.20 18.63 -3.21
C MET A 75 -4.14 20.16 -3.06
N ARG A 76 -5.23 20.87 -3.30
CA ARG A 76 -5.37 22.30 -2.97
C ARG A 76 -5.66 22.57 -1.50
N THR A 77 -6.08 21.56 -0.73
CA THR A 77 -6.25 21.69 0.72
C THR A 77 -4.92 22.05 1.36
N ASN A 78 -4.94 23.02 2.29
CA ASN A 78 -3.73 23.44 2.99
C ASN A 78 -3.00 22.23 3.59
N PRO A 79 -1.74 21.97 3.21
CA PRO A 79 -1.01 20.81 3.69
C PRO A 79 -0.89 20.74 5.20
N SER A 80 -0.86 21.89 5.90
CA SER A 80 -0.84 21.92 7.36
C SER A 80 -2.07 21.25 8.00
N ALA A 81 -3.23 21.29 7.33
CA ALA A 81 -4.45 20.64 7.81
C ALA A 81 -4.42 19.11 7.61
N LYS A 82 -3.51 18.61 6.79
CA LYS A 82 -3.30 17.18 6.53
C LYS A 82 -2.16 16.57 7.34
N MET A 83 -1.29 17.40 7.90
CA MET A 83 -0.20 16.93 8.75
C MET A 83 -0.72 16.32 10.06
N CYS A 84 0.06 15.41 10.60
CA CYS A 84 -0.21 14.75 11.89
C CYS A 84 1.01 14.89 12.80
N PRO A 85 1.22 16.09 13.39
CA PRO A 85 2.31 16.32 14.33
C PRO A 85 2.04 15.63 15.67
N GLY A 86 3.11 15.17 16.34
CA GLY A 86 3.02 14.54 17.65
C GLY A 86 2.16 13.27 17.63
N ASP A 87 1.25 13.18 18.59
CA ASP A 87 0.35 12.02 18.77
C ASP A 87 -0.93 12.12 17.94
N THR A 88 -1.00 13.03 16.97
CA THR A 88 -2.16 13.16 16.10
C THR A 88 -2.24 11.96 15.15
N ILE A 89 -3.42 11.37 15.04
CA ILE A 89 -3.64 10.22 14.13
C ILE A 89 -3.56 10.67 12.66
N GLU A 90 -2.97 9.84 11.82
CA GLU A 90 -2.88 10.08 10.37
C GLU A 90 -4.27 10.15 9.70
N LYS A 91 -4.36 10.90 8.60
CA LYS A 91 -5.60 11.16 7.85
C LYS A 91 -6.73 11.78 8.72
N ARG A 92 -6.38 12.53 9.75
CA ARG A 92 -7.34 13.11 10.69
C ARG A 92 -8.45 13.89 9.99
N ILE A 93 -8.12 14.72 9.02
CA ILE A 93 -9.10 15.51 8.25
C ILE A 93 -10.19 14.63 7.59
N VAL A 94 -9.81 13.45 7.09
CA VAL A 94 -10.75 12.49 6.49
C VAL A 94 -11.60 11.83 7.58
N ARG A 95 -10.96 11.44 8.69
CA ARG A 95 -11.65 10.81 9.82
C ARG A 95 -12.71 11.72 10.43
N GLU A 96 -12.35 12.98 10.65
CA GLU A 96 -13.28 14.00 11.16
C GLU A 96 -14.46 14.25 10.21
N ALA A 97 -14.21 14.27 8.89
CA ALA A 97 -15.26 14.47 7.89
C ALA A 97 -16.31 13.34 7.88
N PHE A 98 -15.99 12.16 8.39
CA PHE A 98 -16.89 11.00 8.43
C PHE A 98 -17.20 10.51 9.85
N ALA A 99 -16.82 11.27 10.88
CA ALA A 99 -16.98 10.87 12.27
C ALA A 99 -18.44 10.59 12.66
N ASP A 100 -19.37 11.35 12.10
CA ASP A 100 -20.80 11.19 12.37
C ASP A 100 -21.45 10.05 11.53
N MET A 101 -20.72 9.50 10.55
CA MET A 101 -21.25 8.51 9.61
C MET A 101 -20.77 7.10 9.90
N LEU A 102 -19.70 6.95 10.66
CA LEU A 102 -19.04 5.67 10.91
C LEU A 102 -18.92 5.40 12.41
N PRO A 103 -18.93 4.12 12.84
CA PRO A 103 -18.66 3.77 14.23
C PRO A 103 -17.30 4.29 14.70
N GLU A 104 -17.23 4.77 15.93
CA GLU A 104 -16.03 5.34 16.55
C GLU A 104 -14.83 4.38 16.47
N ALA A 105 -15.04 3.10 16.71
CA ALA A 105 -14.02 2.06 16.60
C ALA A 105 -13.42 1.90 15.18
N VAL A 106 -14.13 2.37 14.14
CA VAL A 106 -13.63 2.40 12.76
C VAL A 106 -12.93 3.72 12.47
N VAL A 107 -13.52 4.83 12.88
CA VAL A 107 -12.99 6.19 12.65
C VAL A 107 -11.61 6.36 13.27
N TRP A 108 -11.44 5.95 14.52
CA TRP A 108 -10.23 6.22 15.32
C TRP A 108 -9.30 5.02 15.48
N ARG A 109 -9.51 3.96 14.69
CA ARG A 109 -8.60 2.80 14.74
C ARG A 109 -7.20 3.18 14.27
N GLN A 110 -6.21 2.50 14.81
CA GLN A 110 -4.81 2.61 14.38
C GLN A 110 -4.70 2.26 12.88
N LYS A 111 -3.87 3.05 12.16
CA LYS A 111 -3.49 2.73 10.77
C LYS A 111 -2.72 1.41 10.74
N GLU A 112 -3.16 0.52 9.88
CA GLU A 112 -2.44 -0.69 9.53
C GLU A 112 -2.15 -0.70 8.02
N GLN A 113 -1.03 -1.24 7.63
CA GLN A 113 -0.74 -1.51 6.23
C GLN A 113 -1.54 -2.74 5.78
N PHE A 114 -1.66 -2.93 4.48
CA PHE A 114 -2.42 -4.07 3.96
C PHE A 114 -1.88 -5.42 4.50
N SER A 115 -0.55 -5.57 4.54
CA SER A 115 0.09 -6.76 5.11
C SER A 115 -0.25 -7.02 6.58
N ASP A 116 -0.34 -5.94 7.37
CA ASP A 116 -0.64 -6.03 8.80
C ASP A 116 -2.14 -6.26 9.03
N GLY A 117 -2.99 -5.65 8.21
CA GLY A 117 -4.45 -5.78 8.26
C GLY A 117 -4.98 -7.17 7.93
N VAL A 118 -4.20 -8.01 7.25
CA VAL A 118 -4.52 -9.43 7.01
C VAL A 118 -4.22 -10.29 8.24
N GLY A 119 -3.42 -9.76 9.18
CA GLY A 119 -3.00 -10.40 10.42
C GLY A 119 -1.48 -10.48 10.54
N TYR A 120 -0.94 -10.13 11.69
CA TYR A 120 0.52 -10.12 11.93
C TYR A 120 1.16 -11.50 11.74
N SER A 121 0.45 -12.56 12.04
CA SER A 121 0.90 -13.94 11.80
C SER A 121 1.12 -14.28 10.33
N TRP A 122 0.52 -13.54 9.40
CA TRP A 122 0.67 -13.77 7.97
C TRP A 122 2.12 -13.58 7.50
N ILE A 123 2.78 -12.52 7.94
CA ILE A 123 4.18 -12.22 7.61
C ILE A 123 5.08 -13.36 8.10
N ASP A 124 4.92 -13.77 9.36
CA ASP A 124 5.73 -14.83 9.96
C ASP A 124 5.46 -16.18 9.32
N THR A 125 4.20 -16.46 8.99
CA THR A 125 3.80 -17.69 8.27
C THR A 125 4.44 -17.75 6.88
N LEU A 126 4.42 -16.66 6.11
CA LEU A 126 5.06 -16.60 4.79
C LEU A 126 6.57 -16.80 4.89
N LYS A 127 7.23 -16.15 5.84
CA LYS A 127 8.67 -16.34 6.08
C LYS A 127 8.99 -17.80 6.42
N ALA A 128 8.27 -18.38 7.36
CA ALA A 128 8.48 -19.78 7.75
C ALA A 128 8.23 -20.76 6.58
N MET A 129 7.20 -20.50 5.78
CA MET A 129 6.88 -21.30 4.59
C MET A 129 8.02 -21.21 3.56
N THR A 130 8.50 -20.02 3.26
CA THR A 130 9.54 -19.81 2.25
C THR A 130 10.91 -20.33 2.71
N GLU A 131 11.23 -20.23 4.01
CA GLU A 131 12.42 -20.90 4.60
C GLU A 131 12.39 -22.41 4.41
N SER A 132 11.22 -23.03 4.47
CA SER A 132 11.07 -24.47 4.25
C SER A 132 11.02 -24.84 2.77
N ALA A 133 10.49 -23.98 1.90
CA ALA A 133 10.29 -24.26 0.49
C ALA A 133 11.54 -24.06 -0.36
N VAL A 134 12.47 -23.20 0.08
CA VAL A 134 13.71 -22.87 -0.66
C VAL A 134 14.93 -23.37 0.09
N SER A 135 15.72 -24.22 -0.54
CA SER A 135 16.95 -24.74 0.06
C SER A 135 18.09 -23.72 0.03
N ASP A 136 19.10 -23.90 0.90
CA ASP A 136 20.31 -23.07 0.88
C ASP A 136 21.11 -23.27 -0.41
N GLU A 137 21.07 -24.46 -1.00
CA GLU A 137 21.67 -24.75 -2.30
C GLU A 137 20.99 -23.95 -3.42
N GLN A 138 19.65 -23.87 -3.42
CA GLN A 138 18.94 -23.03 -4.38
C GLN A 138 19.29 -21.54 -4.22
N MET A 139 19.45 -21.06 -3.00
CA MET A 139 19.88 -19.69 -2.73
C MET A 139 21.32 -19.45 -3.20
N ALA A 140 22.22 -20.39 -3.00
CA ALA A 140 23.62 -20.27 -3.47
C ALA A 140 23.70 -20.10 -5.00
N HIS A 141 22.79 -20.72 -5.75
CA HIS A 141 22.71 -20.64 -7.21
C HIS A 141 21.69 -19.60 -7.72
N ALA A 142 21.21 -18.72 -6.85
CA ALA A 142 20.18 -17.75 -7.22
C ALA A 142 20.60 -16.82 -8.36
N ALA A 143 21.86 -16.38 -8.39
CA ALA A 143 22.37 -15.50 -9.43
C ALA A 143 22.46 -16.20 -10.81
N GLU A 144 22.74 -17.49 -10.82
CA GLU A 144 22.79 -18.28 -12.06
C GLU A 144 21.39 -18.48 -12.63
N ARG A 145 20.42 -18.80 -11.77
CA ARG A 145 19.02 -19.00 -12.18
C ARG A 145 18.31 -17.70 -12.54
N PHE A 146 18.57 -16.64 -11.79
CA PHE A 146 17.94 -15.32 -11.92
C PHE A 146 18.98 -14.20 -12.02
N PRO A 147 19.67 -14.07 -13.17
CA PRO A 147 20.71 -13.05 -13.34
C PRO A 147 20.18 -11.62 -13.32
N ILE A 148 18.89 -11.43 -13.61
CA ILE A 148 18.21 -10.14 -13.55
C ILE A 148 17.27 -10.15 -12.33
N ASN A 149 17.36 -9.14 -11.47
CA ASN A 149 16.63 -9.06 -10.20
C ASN A 149 16.88 -10.30 -9.33
N THR A 150 18.13 -10.65 -9.15
CA THR A 150 18.58 -11.77 -8.33
C THR A 150 18.01 -11.68 -6.91
N PRO A 151 17.31 -12.70 -6.42
CA PRO A 151 16.76 -12.70 -5.07
C PRO A 151 17.85 -12.71 -4.01
N ARG A 152 17.61 -12.00 -2.90
CA ARG A 152 18.56 -11.81 -1.80
C ARG A 152 18.27 -12.69 -0.59
N ASN A 153 17.08 -13.24 -0.53
CA ASN A 153 16.60 -14.13 0.53
C ASN A 153 15.64 -15.16 -0.05
N LYS A 154 15.27 -16.16 0.77
CA LYS A 154 14.41 -17.28 0.34
C LYS A 154 12.99 -16.83 -0.03
N GLU A 155 12.46 -15.81 0.63
CA GLU A 155 11.16 -15.24 0.31
C GLU A 155 11.16 -14.60 -1.09
N GLU A 156 12.16 -13.76 -1.39
CA GLU A 156 12.34 -13.19 -2.72
C GLU A 156 12.54 -14.26 -3.79
N TYR A 157 13.32 -15.32 -3.46
CA TYR A 157 13.54 -16.46 -4.37
C TYR A 157 12.23 -17.18 -4.68
N TYR A 158 11.41 -17.43 -3.67
CA TYR A 158 10.13 -18.08 -3.84
C TYR A 158 9.21 -17.30 -4.79
N TYR A 159 9.04 -16.00 -4.54
CA TYR A 159 8.23 -15.15 -5.44
C TYR A 159 8.83 -15.02 -6.83
N ARG A 160 10.15 -14.92 -6.95
CA ARG A 160 10.83 -14.87 -8.25
C ARG A 160 10.64 -16.15 -9.04
N SER A 161 10.59 -17.30 -8.37
CA SER A 161 10.32 -18.59 -9.01
C SER A 161 8.91 -18.65 -9.59
N ILE A 162 7.90 -18.26 -8.80
CA ILE A 162 6.52 -18.19 -9.26
C ILE A 162 6.40 -17.23 -10.46
N PHE A 163 7.03 -16.06 -10.38
CA PHE A 163 7.03 -15.11 -11.48
C PHE A 163 7.60 -15.71 -12.77
N ALA A 164 8.71 -16.43 -12.66
CA ALA A 164 9.38 -17.06 -13.82
C ALA A 164 8.61 -18.23 -14.43
N GLU A 165 7.62 -18.79 -13.73
CA GLU A 165 6.72 -19.82 -14.28
C GLU A 165 5.64 -19.21 -15.20
N HIS A 166 5.35 -17.92 -15.04
CA HIS A 166 4.28 -17.24 -15.75
C HIS A 166 4.78 -16.26 -16.82
N PHE A 167 6.01 -15.79 -16.69
CA PHE A 167 6.62 -14.77 -17.53
C PHE A 167 8.08 -15.10 -17.91
#